data_9d5c9d25812ac34253e11b4247c14482
#
_entry.id   9d5c9d25812ac34253e11b4247c14482
#
_cell.length_a   1.000
_cell.length_b   1.000
_cell.length_c   1.000
_cell.angle_alpha   90.00
_cell.angle_beta   90.00
_cell.angle_gamma   90.00
#
_symmetry.space_group_name_H-M   'P 1'
#
loop_
_entity.id
_entity.type
_entity.pdbx_description
1 polymer ?
#
loop_
_entity_poly.entity_id
_entity_poly.type
_entity_poly.pdbx_seq_one_letter_code
_entity_poly.pdbx_strand_id
1 'polypeptide(L)'
;TQIKGDAMVTSVENSVLATLGSANDVLGKIPGVIKKGDAIEVLGKGSPIVYINGRLVRDDAELELLNSDEIKHVEVISNPGARYDATVSAVIRIQTIRKQGDGFGFNVRSSVFQSDYNTDLIDQLSFNYRHGNLDVFGNLDYRLMNDIQEGELTQSLQSARLLELNNTLTSTTHSQ
;
A
#
# COMPACT_ATOMS: atom_id res chain seq x y z
N THR A 1 -6.74 -20.67 -10.11
CA THR A 1 -5.52 -20.94 -9.31
C THR A 1 -4.95 -22.28 -9.72
N GLN A 2 -3.66 -22.34 -9.96
CA GLN A 2 -2.91 -23.55 -10.31
C GLN A 2 -1.68 -23.64 -9.40
N ILE A 3 -1.26 -24.86 -9.09
CA ILE A 3 -0.01 -25.10 -8.34
C ILE A 3 1.10 -25.38 -9.36
N LYS A 4 2.19 -24.61 -9.31
CA LYS A 4 3.35 -24.75 -10.16
C LYS A 4 4.63 -24.83 -9.31
N GLY A 5 5.07 -26.05 -9.04
CA GLY A 5 6.15 -26.29 -8.08
C GLY A 5 5.76 -25.84 -6.68
N ASP A 6 6.58 -24.99 -6.07
CA ASP A 6 6.34 -24.42 -4.73
C ASP A 6 5.44 -23.18 -4.72
N ALA A 7 5.00 -22.73 -5.92
CA ALA A 7 4.20 -21.54 -6.08
C ALA A 7 2.74 -21.87 -6.39
N MET A 8 1.84 -21.17 -5.74
CA MET A 8 0.43 -21.11 -6.11
C MET A 8 0.21 -19.93 -7.04
N VAL A 9 -0.17 -20.18 -8.29
CA VAL A 9 -0.39 -19.17 -9.32
C VAL A 9 -1.87 -18.93 -9.50
N THR A 10 -2.31 -17.69 -9.33
CA THR A 10 -3.68 -17.26 -9.57
C THR A 10 -3.71 -16.28 -10.75
N SER A 11 -4.44 -16.63 -11.81
CA SER A 11 -4.67 -15.72 -12.94
C SER A 11 -5.66 -14.63 -12.51
N VAL A 12 -5.31 -13.39 -12.79
CA VAL A 12 -6.15 -12.20 -12.54
C VAL A 12 -6.73 -11.71 -13.86
N GLU A 13 -5.91 -11.72 -14.90
CA GLU A 13 -6.33 -11.37 -16.27
C GLU A 13 -7.55 -12.18 -16.70
N ASN A 14 -8.54 -11.51 -17.26
CA ASN A 14 -9.82 -12.09 -17.72
C ASN A 14 -10.63 -12.81 -16.62
N SER A 15 -10.45 -12.42 -15.36
CA SER A 15 -11.22 -12.93 -14.22
C SER A 15 -11.93 -11.80 -13.47
N VAL A 16 -12.85 -12.15 -12.59
CA VAL A 16 -13.51 -11.19 -11.69
C VAL A 16 -12.52 -10.47 -10.78
N LEU A 17 -11.31 -10.99 -10.59
CA LEU A 17 -10.29 -10.33 -9.80
C LEU A 17 -9.76 -9.05 -10.47
N ALA A 18 -9.83 -8.95 -11.80
CA ALA A 18 -9.44 -7.77 -12.54
C ALA A 18 -10.36 -6.55 -12.33
N THR A 19 -11.51 -6.73 -11.67
CA THR A 19 -12.48 -5.65 -11.43
C THR A 19 -12.49 -5.15 -9.97
N LEU A 20 -11.56 -5.63 -9.14
CA LEU A 20 -11.57 -5.33 -7.70
C LEU A 20 -11.03 -3.94 -7.31
N GLY A 21 -10.36 -3.25 -8.23
CA GLY A 21 -9.78 -1.93 -8.02
C GLY A 21 -8.26 -1.94 -7.89
N SER A 22 -7.68 -2.29 -6.74
CA SER A 22 -6.23 -2.27 -6.51
C SER A 22 -5.61 -3.66 -6.44
N ALA A 23 -4.27 -3.73 -6.55
CA ALA A 23 -3.54 -4.98 -6.32
C ALA A 23 -3.73 -5.48 -4.89
N ASN A 24 -3.82 -4.57 -3.91
CA ASN A 24 -4.07 -4.92 -2.51
C ASN A 24 -5.41 -5.63 -2.33
N ASP A 25 -6.45 -5.20 -3.05
CA ASP A 25 -7.77 -5.87 -3.04
C ASP A 25 -7.71 -7.25 -3.70
N VAL A 26 -6.95 -7.37 -4.80
CA VAL A 26 -6.71 -8.67 -5.45
C VAL A 26 -6.00 -9.62 -4.49
N LEU A 27 -4.93 -9.18 -3.82
CA LEU A 27 -4.18 -10.00 -2.88
C LEU A 27 -5.06 -10.52 -1.74
N GLY A 28 -5.97 -9.69 -1.22
CA GLY A 28 -6.93 -10.11 -0.19
C GLY A 28 -7.95 -11.18 -0.63
N LYS A 29 -8.05 -11.47 -1.94
CA LYS A 29 -8.93 -12.51 -2.49
C LYS A 29 -8.17 -13.75 -2.97
N ILE A 30 -6.84 -13.75 -2.88
CA ILE A 30 -6.01 -14.88 -3.26
C ILE A 30 -6.02 -15.94 -2.15
N PRO A 31 -6.24 -17.21 -2.47
CA PRO A 31 -6.19 -18.29 -1.48
C PRO A 31 -4.83 -18.30 -0.75
N GLY A 32 -4.87 -18.42 0.57
CA GLY A 32 -3.68 -18.43 1.42
C GLY A 32 -3.11 -17.05 1.76
N VAL A 33 -3.73 -15.98 1.30
CA VAL A 33 -3.40 -14.60 1.67
C VAL A 33 -4.50 -14.02 2.54
N ILE A 34 -4.12 -13.28 3.56
CA ILE A 34 -5.02 -12.60 4.50
C ILE A 34 -4.69 -11.11 4.47
N LYS A 35 -5.72 -10.26 4.30
CA LYS A 35 -5.63 -8.82 4.44
C LYS A 35 -6.06 -8.43 5.86
N LYS A 36 -5.18 -7.72 6.59
CA LYS A 36 -5.46 -7.14 7.90
C LYS A 36 -5.27 -5.62 7.83
N GLY A 37 -6.37 -4.89 7.63
CA GLY A 37 -6.28 -3.48 7.28
C GLY A 37 -5.56 -3.32 5.94
N ASP A 38 -4.46 -2.56 5.91
CA ASP A 38 -3.64 -2.37 4.71
C ASP A 38 -2.50 -3.40 4.60
N ALA A 39 -2.23 -4.16 5.66
CA ALA A 39 -1.18 -5.16 5.68
C ALA A 39 -1.63 -6.49 5.04
N ILE A 40 -0.72 -7.08 4.28
CA ILE A 40 -0.90 -8.39 3.65
C ILE A 40 -0.08 -9.44 4.42
N GLU A 41 -0.71 -10.56 4.76
CA GLU A 41 -0.08 -11.70 5.39
C GLU A 41 -0.34 -12.98 4.60
N VAL A 42 0.63 -13.89 4.58
CA VAL A 42 0.44 -15.26 4.07
C VAL A 42 0.13 -16.18 5.23
N LEU A 43 -0.91 -17.00 5.08
CA LEU A 43 -1.44 -17.87 6.14
C LEU A 43 -0.33 -18.76 6.74
N GLY A 44 -0.11 -18.62 8.05
CA GLY A 44 0.90 -19.38 8.78
C GLY A 44 2.35 -18.98 8.50
N LYS A 45 2.60 -17.92 7.72
CA LYS A 45 3.95 -17.45 7.35
C LYS A 45 4.21 -15.99 7.75
N GLY A 46 3.17 -15.21 8.07
CA GLY A 46 3.30 -13.80 8.39
C GLY A 46 3.43 -12.90 7.16
N SER A 47 4.11 -11.77 7.31
CA SER A 47 4.25 -10.76 6.24
C SER A 47 5.17 -11.26 5.13
N PRO A 48 4.71 -11.32 3.88
CA PRO A 48 5.51 -11.73 2.74
C PRO A 48 6.39 -10.58 2.23
N ILE A 49 7.44 -10.93 1.49
CA ILE A 49 8.09 -9.98 0.59
C ILE A 49 7.33 -9.96 -0.74
N VAL A 50 7.00 -8.76 -1.23
CA VAL A 50 6.23 -8.57 -2.46
C VAL A 50 7.13 -8.05 -3.58
N TYR A 51 6.99 -8.64 -4.76
CA TYR A 51 7.66 -8.20 -5.99
C TYR A 51 6.63 -7.88 -7.08
N ILE A 52 6.81 -6.76 -7.79
CA ILE A 52 6.09 -6.42 -9.01
C ILE A 52 7.06 -6.48 -10.18
N ASN A 53 6.82 -7.39 -11.13
CA ASN A 53 7.70 -7.63 -12.29
C ASN A 53 9.17 -7.86 -11.92
N GLY A 54 9.42 -8.53 -10.78
CA GLY A 54 10.77 -8.80 -10.26
C GLY A 54 11.40 -7.66 -9.46
N ARG A 55 10.76 -6.49 -9.35
CA ARG A 55 11.18 -5.37 -8.52
C ARG A 55 10.56 -5.48 -7.13
N LEU A 56 11.37 -5.35 -6.09
CA LEU A 56 10.90 -5.34 -4.71
C LEU A 56 9.98 -4.14 -4.44
N VAL A 57 8.80 -4.41 -3.89
CA VAL A 57 7.89 -3.40 -3.35
C VAL A 57 8.43 -2.92 -2.01
N ARG A 58 8.61 -1.62 -1.85
CA ARG A 58 9.16 -1.02 -0.63
C ARG A 58 8.10 -0.38 0.24
N ASP A 59 6.97 -0.01 -0.36
CA ASP A 59 5.86 0.67 0.30
C ASP A 59 4.55 0.01 -0.14
N ASP A 60 3.68 -0.31 0.81
CA ASP A 60 2.36 -0.90 0.54
C ASP A 60 1.48 0.03 -0.31
N ALA A 61 1.74 1.34 -0.30
CA ALA A 61 1.10 2.29 -1.19
C ALA A 61 1.29 1.94 -2.69
N GLU A 62 2.39 1.28 -3.07
CA GLU A 62 2.59 0.81 -4.44
C GLU A 62 1.54 -0.25 -4.85
N LEU A 63 1.06 -1.05 -3.89
CA LEU A 63 0.01 -2.06 -4.13
C LEU A 63 -1.37 -1.43 -4.28
N GLU A 64 -1.62 -0.33 -3.59
CA GLU A 64 -2.86 0.44 -3.75
C GLU A 64 -2.91 1.18 -5.09
N LEU A 65 -1.76 1.62 -5.59
CA LEU A 65 -1.64 2.33 -6.87
C LEU A 65 -1.72 1.42 -8.09
N LEU A 66 -1.36 0.14 -7.96
CA LEU A 66 -1.42 -0.80 -9.05
C LEU A 66 -2.87 -1.25 -9.28
N ASN A 67 -3.43 -0.93 -10.45
CA ASN A 67 -4.79 -1.32 -10.78
C ASN A 67 -4.90 -2.84 -11.01
N SER A 68 -6.00 -3.42 -10.57
CA SER A 68 -6.26 -4.86 -10.69
C SER A 68 -6.33 -5.34 -12.15
N ASP A 69 -6.80 -4.50 -13.08
CA ASP A 69 -6.89 -4.79 -14.50
C ASP A 69 -5.52 -4.81 -15.22
N GLU A 70 -4.49 -4.28 -14.57
CA GLU A 70 -3.11 -4.35 -15.04
C GLU A 70 -2.39 -5.64 -14.62
N ILE A 71 -2.97 -6.43 -13.73
CA ILE A 71 -2.37 -7.64 -13.20
C ILE A 71 -2.68 -8.83 -14.11
N LYS A 72 -1.63 -9.52 -14.56
CA LYS A 72 -1.75 -10.76 -15.33
C LYS A 72 -2.00 -11.95 -14.42
N HIS A 73 -1.12 -12.16 -13.46
CA HIS A 73 -1.23 -13.21 -12.45
C HIS A 73 -0.45 -12.86 -11.20
N VAL A 74 -0.80 -13.53 -10.13
CA VAL A 74 -0.11 -13.46 -8.83
C VAL A 74 0.40 -14.85 -8.47
N GLU A 75 1.66 -14.94 -8.06
CA GLU A 75 2.29 -16.14 -7.55
C GLU A 75 2.52 -15.98 -6.05
N VAL A 76 2.05 -16.92 -5.25
CA VAL A 76 2.30 -17.00 -3.81
C VAL A 76 3.21 -18.18 -3.54
N ILE A 77 4.38 -17.91 -2.99
CA ILE A 77 5.42 -18.90 -2.63
C ILE A 77 5.49 -18.98 -1.11
N SER A 78 4.95 -20.03 -0.53
CA SER A 78 4.90 -20.20 0.92
C SER A 78 6.20 -20.77 1.52
N ASN A 79 7.05 -21.34 0.70
CA ASN A 79 8.38 -21.85 1.09
C ASN A 79 9.41 -21.40 0.05
N PRO A 80 9.95 -20.17 0.16
CA PRO A 80 10.81 -19.59 -0.88
C PRO A 80 12.18 -20.26 -1.02
N GLY A 81 12.56 -21.12 -0.08
CA GLY A 81 13.80 -21.91 -0.13
C GLY A 81 15.07 -21.05 -0.14
N ALA A 82 16.20 -21.67 -0.56
CA ALA A 82 17.51 -21.04 -0.53
C ALA A 82 17.73 -19.91 -1.55
N ARG A 83 16.74 -19.58 -2.36
CA ARG A 83 16.81 -18.46 -3.33
C ARG A 83 16.60 -17.10 -2.70
N TYR A 84 16.07 -17.09 -1.48
CA TYR A 84 15.76 -15.89 -0.71
C TYR A 84 16.50 -15.93 0.63
N ASP A 85 16.61 -14.79 1.28
CA ASP A 85 17.20 -14.72 2.62
C ASP A 85 16.46 -15.66 3.59
N ALA A 86 17.17 -16.26 4.53
CA ALA A 86 16.62 -17.21 5.51
C ALA A 86 15.53 -16.61 6.40
N THR A 87 15.45 -15.29 6.47
CA THR A 87 14.43 -14.56 7.22
C THR A 87 13.09 -14.44 6.45
N VAL A 88 13.09 -14.74 5.13
CA VAL A 88 11.92 -14.62 4.27
C VAL A 88 11.04 -15.85 4.39
N SER A 89 9.88 -15.69 5.01
CA SER A 89 8.92 -16.77 5.26
C SER A 89 7.99 -17.04 4.08
N ALA A 90 7.69 -16.02 3.29
CA ALA A 90 6.84 -16.11 2.11
C ALA A 90 7.17 -15.02 1.10
N VAL A 91 6.89 -15.28 -0.18
CA VAL A 91 7.09 -14.33 -1.27
C VAL A 91 5.83 -14.25 -2.12
N ILE A 92 5.41 -13.05 -2.46
CA ILE A 92 4.35 -12.78 -3.43
C ILE A 92 4.99 -12.12 -4.66
N ARG A 93 4.71 -12.66 -5.85
CA ARG A 93 5.18 -12.10 -7.11
C ARG A 93 3.98 -11.71 -7.96
N ILE A 94 3.86 -10.43 -8.24
CA ILE A 94 2.84 -9.87 -9.11
C ILE A 94 3.45 -9.67 -10.49
N GLN A 95 2.84 -10.30 -11.48
CA GLN A 95 3.19 -10.10 -12.88
C GLN A 95 2.11 -9.24 -13.52
N THR A 96 2.49 -8.11 -14.10
CA THR A 96 1.54 -7.24 -14.81
C THR A 96 1.42 -7.61 -16.27
N ILE A 97 0.29 -7.24 -16.86
CA ILE A 97 0.08 -7.31 -18.30
C ILE A 97 0.99 -6.25 -18.92
N ARG A 98 1.90 -6.67 -19.79
CA ARG A 98 2.59 -5.70 -20.62
C ARG A 98 1.59 -5.14 -21.61
N LYS A 99 1.17 -3.89 -21.42
CA LYS A 99 0.42 -3.17 -22.45
C LYS A 99 1.33 -3.13 -23.68
N GLN A 100 0.95 -3.85 -24.73
CA GLN A 100 1.69 -3.84 -26.00
C GLN A 100 1.44 -2.50 -26.67
N GLY A 101 2.48 -1.70 -26.82
CA GLY A 101 2.45 -0.43 -27.53
C GLY A 101 3.40 0.60 -26.93
N ASP A 102 3.99 1.38 -27.83
CA ASP A 102 4.71 2.60 -27.48
C ASP A 102 3.67 3.65 -27.10
N GLY A 103 3.96 4.44 -26.07
CA GLY A 103 3.04 5.50 -25.67
C GLY A 103 3.37 6.12 -24.34
N PHE A 104 2.62 7.17 -24.04
CA PHE A 104 2.62 7.87 -22.77
C PHE A 104 1.29 7.60 -22.07
N GLY A 105 1.35 7.22 -20.80
CA GLY A 105 0.19 7.08 -19.93
C GLY A 105 0.37 7.91 -18.67
N PHE A 106 -0.72 8.43 -18.16
CA PHE A 106 -0.75 9.05 -16.84
C PHE A 106 -2.02 8.63 -16.10
N ASN A 107 -1.91 8.57 -14.79
CA ASN A 107 -3.03 8.30 -13.90
C ASN A 107 -3.00 9.34 -12.78
N VAL A 108 -4.15 9.94 -12.50
CA VAL A 108 -4.33 10.86 -11.40
C VAL A 108 -5.34 10.25 -10.44
N ARG A 109 -4.96 10.12 -9.18
CA ARG A 109 -5.85 9.69 -8.10
C ARG A 109 -5.89 10.78 -7.05
N SER A 110 -7.08 11.26 -6.73
CA SER A 110 -7.31 12.16 -5.61
C SER A 110 -8.16 11.46 -4.56
N SER A 111 -7.73 11.49 -3.33
CA SER A 111 -8.45 10.88 -2.20
C SER A 111 -8.62 11.92 -1.10
N VAL A 112 -9.86 12.10 -0.67
CA VAL A 112 -10.21 12.99 0.45
C VAL A 112 -10.64 12.13 1.62
N PHE A 113 -9.93 12.25 2.73
CA PHE A 113 -10.31 11.60 3.99
C PHE A 113 -10.85 12.69 4.92
N GLN A 114 -12.10 12.56 5.27
CA GLN A 114 -12.75 13.46 6.20
C GLN A 114 -13.00 12.74 7.52
N SER A 115 -12.43 13.29 8.59
CA SER A 115 -12.74 12.94 9.97
C SER A 115 -13.59 14.05 10.58
N ASP A 116 -14.16 13.83 11.77
CA ASP A 116 -14.96 14.83 12.48
C ASP A 116 -14.18 16.11 12.81
N TYR A 117 -12.84 16.03 12.80
CA TYR A 117 -11.94 17.12 13.16
C TYR A 117 -10.97 17.53 12.05
N ASN A 118 -10.71 16.68 11.04
CA ASN A 118 -9.70 16.91 10.01
C ASN A 118 -10.18 16.50 8.62
N THR A 119 -9.70 17.22 7.63
CA THR A 119 -9.82 16.85 6.22
C THR A 119 -8.43 16.70 5.63
N ASP A 120 -8.07 15.48 5.26
CA ASP A 120 -6.80 15.17 4.61
C ASP A 120 -7.03 14.97 3.12
N LEU A 121 -6.18 15.60 2.32
CA LEU A 121 -6.16 15.46 0.86
C LEU A 121 -4.88 14.73 0.45
N ILE A 122 -5.05 13.66 -0.31
CA ILE A 122 -3.94 12.90 -0.89
C ILE A 122 -4.13 12.87 -2.40
N ASP A 123 -3.25 13.53 -3.11
CA ASP A 123 -3.20 13.54 -4.56
C ASP A 123 -1.99 12.72 -5.04
N GLN A 124 -2.23 11.80 -5.97
CA GLN A 124 -1.22 10.94 -6.55
C GLN A 124 -1.25 11.07 -8.06
N LEU A 125 -0.09 11.36 -8.64
CA LEU A 125 0.12 11.40 -10.07
C LEU A 125 1.13 10.33 -10.46
N SER A 126 0.70 9.39 -11.29
CA SER A 126 1.57 8.38 -11.88
C SER A 126 1.70 8.64 -13.36
N PHE A 127 2.91 8.52 -13.90
CA PHE A 127 3.15 8.58 -15.32
C PHE A 127 4.02 7.42 -15.79
N ASN A 128 3.80 6.97 -17.00
CA ASN A 128 4.63 5.99 -17.69
C ASN A 128 4.83 6.39 -19.14
N TYR A 129 6.04 6.22 -19.61
CA TYR A 129 6.41 6.40 -21.01
C TYR A 129 7.13 5.15 -21.51
N ARG A 130 6.68 4.62 -22.63
CA ARG A 130 7.30 3.46 -23.26
C ARG A 130 7.58 3.74 -24.73
N HIS A 131 8.80 3.42 -25.14
CA HIS A 131 9.19 3.46 -26.55
C HIS A 131 10.24 2.37 -26.81
N GLY A 132 9.88 1.34 -27.59
CA GLY A 132 10.75 0.20 -27.87
C GLY A 132 11.18 -0.53 -26.60
N ASN A 133 12.47 -0.53 -26.30
CA ASN A 133 13.04 -1.15 -25.09
C ASN A 133 13.12 -0.19 -23.89
N LEU A 134 12.77 1.08 -24.07
CA LEU A 134 12.78 2.07 -23.00
C LEU A 134 11.43 2.09 -22.31
N ASP A 135 11.45 1.92 -20.99
CA ASP A 135 10.29 2.03 -20.12
C ASP A 135 10.64 2.96 -18.95
N VAL A 136 9.99 4.13 -18.92
CA VAL A 136 10.19 5.15 -17.89
C VAL A 136 8.89 5.31 -17.13
N PHE A 137 8.95 5.25 -15.81
CA PHE A 137 7.80 5.48 -14.95
C PHE A 137 8.18 6.40 -13.79
N GLY A 138 7.19 7.11 -13.26
CA GLY A 138 7.37 7.96 -12.09
C GLY A 138 6.05 8.17 -11.37
N ASN A 139 6.15 8.37 -10.05
CA ASN A 139 5.04 8.69 -9.18
C ASN A 139 5.36 9.98 -8.46
N LEU A 140 4.34 10.81 -8.28
CA LEU A 140 4.38 12.05 -7.53
C LEU A 140 3.22 12.02 -6.55
N ASP A 141 3.54 12.04 -5.26
CA ASP A 141 2.56 12.05 -4.18
C ASP A 141 2.56 13.42 -3.52
N TYR A 142 1.38 14.03 -3.40
CA TYR A 142 1.19 15.27 -2.67
C TYR A 142 0.18 15.05 -1.55
N ARG A 143 0.57 15.38 -0.32
CA ARG A 143 -0.28 15.20 0.86
C ARG A 143 -0.44 16.53 1.59
N LEU A 144 -1.69 16.92 1.80
CA LEU A 144 -2.06 17.97 2.74
C LEU A 144 -2.66 17.30 3.97
N MET A 145 -1.96 17.32 5.07
CA MET A 145 -2.42 16.82 6.35
C MET A 145 -2.64 18.01 7.29
N ASN A 146 -3.85 18.14 7.82
CA ASN A 146 -4.13 19.07 8.91
C ASN A 146 -4.20 18.26 10.21
N ASP A 147 -3.14 18.31 11.01
CA ASP A 147 -3.08 17.63 12.31
C ASP A 147 -3.41 18.65 13.41
N ILE A 148 -4.53 18.44 14.09
CA ILE A 148 -4.91 19.22 15.28
C ILE A 148 -4.66 18.33 16.50
N GLN A 149 -3.59 18.60 17.24
CA GLN A 149 -3.36 17.95 18.52
C GLN A 149 -4.00 18.77 19.65
N GLU A 150 -5.07 18.25 20.22
CA GLU A 150 -5.59 18.74 21.50
C GLU A 150 -4.88 18.01 22.64
N GLY A 151 -4.06 18.75 23.38
CA GLY A 151 -3.39 18.25 24.57
C GLY A 151 -3.97 18.91 25.82
N GLU A 152 -4.58 18.12 26.70
CA GLU A 152 -5.01 18.58 28.02
C GLU A 152 -3.85 18.36 29.03
N LEU A 153 -3.20 19.46 29.46
CA LEU A 153 -2.15 19.41 30.46
C LEU A 153 -2.75 19.75 31.82
N THR A 154 -2.97 18.73 32.64
CA THR A 154 -3.38 18.92 34.04
C THR A 154 -2.12 18.96 34.93
N GLN A 155 -1.72 20.14 35.37
CA GLN A 155 -0.68 20.29 36.40
C GLN A 155 -1.33 20.48 37.77
N SER A 156 -1.15 19.51 38.67
CA SER A 156 -1.49 19.67 40.09
C SER A 156 -0.24 20.09 40.87
N LEU A 157 -0.20 21.31 41.30
CA LEU A 157 0.81 21.80 42.25
C LEU A 157 0.33 21.52 43.67
N GLN A 158 0.91 20.52 44.32
CA GLN A 158 0.68 20.20 45.71
C GLN A 158 1.61 21.07 46.57
N SER A 159 1.23 22.31 46.75
CA SER A 159 1.78 23.18 47.77
C SER A 159 0.62 23.66 48.63
N ALA A 160 0.86 23.89 49.93
CA ALA A 160 -0.09 24.06 51.01
C ALA A 160 -1.25 25.09 50.84
N ARG A 161 -1.59 25.45 49.62
CA ARG A 161 -2.82 26.10 49.14
C ARG A 161 -3.16 25.54 47.78
N LEU A 162 -4.27 24.79 47.69
CA LEU A 162 -4.87 24.26 46.47
C LEU A 162 -5.13 25.39 45.45
N LEU A 163 -4.32 25.45 44.40
CA LEU A 163 -4.62 26.17 43.14
C LEU A 163 -4.58 25.15 42.01
N GLU A 164 -5.74 24.75 41.55
CA GLU A 164 -5.88 24.05 40.28
C GLU A 164 -5.75 25.05 39.15
N LEU A 165 -4.75 24.84 38.28
CA LEU A 165 -4.59 25.57 37.04
C LEU A 165 -4.85 24.57 35.88
N ASN A 166 -6.00 24.67 35.25
CA ASN A 166 -6.29 23.98 33.98
C ASN A 166 -5.80 24.85 32.82
N ASN A 167 -4.77 24.39 32.12
CA ASN A 167 -4.32 25.00 30.87
C ASN A 167 -4.62 24.06 29.70
N THR A 168 -5.49 24.48 28.83
CA THR A 168 -5.74 23.82 27.53
C THR A 168 -4.83 24.46 26.48
N LEU A 169 -3.90 23.68 25.94
CA LEU A 169 -3.03 24.12 24.85
C LEU A 169 -3.51 23.48 23.55
N THR A 170 -3.99 24.32 22.63
CA THR A 170 -4.29 23.91 21.27
C THR A 170 -3.11 24.26 20.38
N SER A 171 -2.44 23.26 19.81
CA SER A 171 -1.33 23.45 18.88
C SER A 171 -1.79 23.05 17.48
N THR A 172 -1.74 23.98 16.54
CA THR A 172 -2.02 23.73 15.12
C THR A 172 -0.68 23.72 14.39
N THR A 173 -0.29 22.57 13.84
CA THR A 173 0.93 22.46 13.04
C THR A 173 0.55 22.38 11.56
N HIS A 174 0.94 23.39 10.78
CA HIS A 174 0.89 23.33 9.33
C HIS A 174 2.25 22.80 8.81
N SER A 175 2.25 21.59 8.23
CA SER A 175 3.41 21.08 7.49
C SER A 175 3.17 21.25 5.99
N GLN A 176 4.04 22.00 5.35
CA GLN A 176 4.14 22.09 3.89
C GLN A 176 5.02 20.98 3.34
#